data_468bbb34a8dbfba917aea0a4dcc9e4b6
#
_entry.id   468bbb34a8dbfba917aea0a4dcc9e4b6
#
_cell.length_a   1.000
_cell.length_b   1.000
_cell.length_c   1.000
_cell.angle_alpha   90.00
_cell.angle_beta   90.00
_cell.angle_gamma   90.00
#
_symmetry.space_group_name_H-M   'P 1'
#
loop_
_entity.id
_entity.type
_entity.pdbx_description
1 polymer ?
#
loop_
_entity_poly.entity_id
_entity_poly.type
_entity_poly.pdbx_seq_one_letter_code
_entity_poly.pdbx_strand_id
1 'polypeptide(L)'
;MRRTGWLRRRLQARLEAVDSFCGELRESLLSKLPQDERFGIELLLREALTNAVVHGARQDPGRNVWCEIRQVAGGIEMRVADPGDGFDWRACLETTPEPFAECGRGLRILHRYASEFRFNEKGNCLHFRRLFRQGDAPLRY
;
A
#
# COMPACT_ATOMS: atom_id res chain seq x y z
N MET A 1 1.64 8.87 27.34
CA MET A 1 1.86 8.83 25.94
C MET A 1 1.47 7.49 25.34
N ARG A 2 0.80 7.54 24.27
CA ARG A 2 0.28 6.36 23.73
C ARG A 2 1.09 5.88 22.56
N ARG A 3 1.44 4.67 22.57
CA ARG A 3 2.09 4.08 21.46
C ARG A 3 1.12 3.70 20.42
N THR A 4 1.39 4.01 19.19
CA THR A 4 0.52 3.58 18.13
C THR A 4 0.84 2.14 17.78
N GLY A 5 -0.14 1.30 17.93
CA GLY A 5 -0.01 -0.06 17.48
C GLY A 5 -0.42 -0.18 16.02
N TRP A 6 -0.29 -1.38 15.52
CA TRP A 6 -0.74 -1.66 14.16
C TRP A 6 -2.25 -1.80 14.13
N LEU A 7 -2.90 -1.12 13.20
CA LEU A 7 -4.27 -1.42 12.84
C LEU A 7 -4.22 -2.59 11.89
N ARG A 8 -4.81 -3.69 12.25
CA ARG A 8 -4.80 -4.90 11.42
C ARG A 8 -6.18 -5.16 10.90
N ARG A 9 -6.27 -5.47 9.61
CA ARG A 9 -7.55 -5.73 8.99
C ARG A 9 -7.43 -6.86 8.01
N ARG A 10 -8.37 -7.79 8.09
CA ARG A 10 -8.49 -8.88 7.13
C ARG A 10 -9.67 -8.55 6.24
N LEU A 11 -9.43 -8.55 4.93
CA LEU A 11 -10.47 -8.23 3.96
C LEU A 11 -10.73 -9.43 3.07
N GLN A 12 -11.99 -9.66 2.75
CA GLN A 12 -12.29 -10.62 1.70
C GLN A 12 -11.65 -10.14 0.40
N ALA A 13 -11.25 -11.07 -0.45
CA ALA A 13 -10.55 -10.74 -1.69
C ALA A 13 -11.54 -10.25 -2.75
N ARG A 14 -12.13 -9.10 -2.50
CA ARG A 14 -13.11 -8.46 -3.37
C ARG A 14 -12.79 -6.98 -3.45
N LEU A 15 -12.97 -6.43 -4.63
CA LEU A 15 -12.69 -5.00 -4.81
C LEU A 15 -13.62 -4.12 -3.98
N GLU A 16 -14.85 -4.56 -3.77
CA GLU A 16 -15.77 -3.82 -2.91
C GLU A 16 -15.27 -3.71 -1.48
N ALA A 17 -14.59 -4.74 -0.99
CA ALA A 17 -14.03 -4.70 0.35
C ALA A 17 -12.91 -3.68 0.44
N VAL A 18 -12.11 -3.56 -0.63
CA VAL A 18 -11.06 -2.54 -0.69
C VAL A 18 -11.68 -1.15 -0.66
N ASP A 19 -12.71 -0.93 -1.46
CA ASP A 19 -13.39 0.36 -1.49
C ASP A 19 -13.94 0.73 -0.13
N SER A 20 -14.61 -0.21 0.53
CA SER A 20 -15.19 0.04 1.85
C SER A 20 -14.11 0.37 2.87
N PHE A 21 -13.03 -0.35 2.84
CA PHE A 21 -11.95 -0.12 3.78
C PHE A 21 -11.29 1.24 3.55
N CYS A 22 -11.06 1.61 2.31
CA CYS A 22 -10.49 2.92 2.01
C CYS A 22 -11.43 4.04 2.45
N GLY A 23 -12.73 3.86 2.25
CA GLY A 23 -13.70 4.83 2.73
C GLY A 23 -13.68 4.97 4.25
N GLU A 24 -13.58 3.85 4.94
CA GLU A 24 -13.48 3.87 6.39
C GLU A 24 -12.23 4.63 6.84
N LEU A 25 -11.12 4.40 6.17
CA LEU A 25 -9.87 5.07 6.52
C LEU A 25 -9.91 6.57 6.25
N ARG A 26 -10.60 6.98 5.20
CA ARG A 26 -10.73 8.42 4.93
C ARG A 26 -11.37 9.16 6.07
N GLU A 27 -12.31 8.53 6.75
CA GLU A 27 -13.03 9.16 7.85
C GLU A 27 -12.36 8.93 9.19
N SER A 28 -11.33 8.12 9.26
CA SER A 28 -10.66 7.84 10.52
C SER A 28 -9.19 8.20 10.41
N LEU A 29 -8.35 7.23 10.10
CA LEU A 29 -6.92 7.43 10.14
C LEU A 29 -6.45 8.51 9.18
N LEU A 30 -6.92 8.50 7.95
CA LEU A 30 -6.47 9.46 6.95
C LEU A 30 -6.86 10.88 7.32
N SER A 31 -7.99 11.05 7.99
CA SER A 31 -8.43 12.40 8.38
C SER A 31 -7.48 13.05 9.37
N LYS A 32 -6.64 12.27 10.01
CA LYS A 32 -5.69 12.78 11.01
C LYS A 32 -4.32 13.07 10.43
N LEU A 33 -4.13 12.78 9.16
CA LEU A 33 -2.85 12.99 8.51
C LEU A 33 -2.83 14.35 7.83
N PRO A 34 -1.65 14.86 7.49
CA PRO A 34 -1.57 16.12 6.76
C PRO A 34 -2.38 16.04 5.48
N GLN A 35 -3.12 17.10 5.19
CA GLN A 35 -4.07 17.07 4.09
C GLN A 35 -3.41 16.78 2.74
N ASP A 36 -2.25 17.34 2.51
CA ASP A 36 -1.57 17.15 1.24
C ASP A 36 -0.92 15.78 1.11
N GLU A 37 -0.95 14.96 2.16
CA GLU A 37 -0.42 13.61 2.09
C GLU A 37 -1.49 12.56 1.85
N ARG A 38 -2.75 12.90 2.06
CA ARG A 38 -3.82 11.90 2.09
C ARG A 38 -4.04 11.21 0.77
N PHE A 39 -3.98 11.97 -0.31
CA PHE A 39 -4.23 11.38 -1.64
C PHE A 39 -3.20 10.32 -1.98
N GLY A 40 -1.92 10.66 -1.79
CA GLY A 40 -0.86 9.72 -2.14
C GLY A 40 -0.87 8.48 -1.28
N ILE A 41 -1.18 8.63 0.00
CA ILE A 41 -1.24 7.50 0.90
C ILE A 41 -2.40 6.58 0.55
N GLU A 42 -3.56 7.15 0.28
CA GLU A 42 -4.70 6.33 -0.10
C GLU A 42 -4.42 5.63 -1.43
N LEU A 43 -3.80 6.30 -2.38
CA LEU A 43 -3.47 5.70 -3.66
C LEU A 43 -2.51 4.52 -3.49
N LEU A 44 -1.48 4.70 -2.66
CA LEU A 44 -0.54 3.62 -2.36
C LEU A 44 -1.27 2.41 -1.79
N LEU A 45 -2.09 2.66 -0.80
CA LEU A 45 -2.78 1.56 -0.13
C LEU A 45 -3.77 0.88 -1.04
N ARG A 46 -4.54 1.68 -1.78
CA ARG A 46 -5.54 1.12 -2.69
C ARG A 46 -4.87 0.27 -3.77
N GLU A 47 -3.75 0.74 -4.30
CA GLU A 47 -3.06 -0.02 -5.33
C GLU A 47 -2.51 -1.33 -4.78
N ALA A 48 -1.91 -1.27 -3.59
CA ALA A 48 -1.37 -2.48 -2.97
C ALA A 48 -2.47 -3.50 -2.67
N LEU A 49 -3.60 -3.03 -2.14
CA LEU A 49 -4.71 -3.92 -1.82
C LEU A 49 -5.36 -4.47 -3.09
N THR A 50 -5.51 -3.64 -4.12
CA THR A 50 -6.08 -4.09 -5.37
C THR A 50 -5.22 -5.18 -5.99
N ASN A 51 -3.92 -4.99 -5.98
CA ASN A 51 -3.02 -6.01 -6.50
C ASN A 51 -3.09 -7.30 -5.70
N ALA A 52 -3.20 -7.18 -4.38
CA ALA A 52 -3.32 -8.36 -3.53
C ALA A 52 -4.62 -9.12 -3.84
N VAL A 53 -5.71 -8.40 -4.06
CA VAL A 53 -7.00 -9.03 -4.37
C VAL A 53 -6.98 -9.65 -5.76
N VAL A 54 -6.54 -8.90 -6.76
CA VAL A 54 -6.66 -9.34 -8.15
C VAL A 54 -5.62 -10.40 -8.49
N HIS A 55 -4.37 -10.14 -8.14
CA HIS A 55 -3.29 -11.02 -8.56
C HIS A 55 -2.93 -12.04 -7.50
N GLY A 56 -2.93 -11.64 -6.23
CA GLY A 56 -2.56 -12.55 -5.17
C GLY A 56 -3.66 -13.54 -4.84
N ALA A 57 -4.85 -13.05 -4.58
CA ALA A 57 -5.99 -13.90 -4.20
C ALA A 57 -6.87 -14.26 -5.37
N ARG A 58 -6.62 -13.68 -6.56
CA ARG A 58 -7.34 -13.95 -7.80
C ARG A 58 -8.84 -13.71 -7.67
N GLN A 59 -9.18 -12.68 -6.91
CA GLN A 59 -10.57 -12.26 -6.67
C GLN A 59 -11.45 -13.41 -6.17
N ASP A 60 -10.86 -14.34 -5.43
CA ASP A 60 -11.59 -15.45 -4.86
C ASP A 60 -12.17 -15.02 -3.52
N PRO A 61 -13.50 -14.85 -3.39
CA PRO A 61 -14.07 -14.35 -2.13
C PRO A 61 -13.92 -15.32 -0.97
N GLY A 62 -13.53 -16.55 -1.23
CA GLY A 62 -13.19 -17.48 -0.17
C GLY A 62 -11.82 -17.25 0.44
N ARG A 63 -11.05 -16.33 -0.14
CA ARG A 63 -9.73 -15.98 0.35
C ARG A 63 -9.74 -14.59 0.95
N ASN A 64 -8.68 -14.27 1.67
CA ASN A 64 -8.54 -12.98 2.32
C ASN A 64 -7.21 -12.35 1.97
N VAL A 65 -7.18 -11.02 2.05
CA VAL A 65 -5.93 -10.28 2.04
C VAL A 65 -5.82 -9.58 3.39
N TRP A 66 -4.60 -9.25 3.78
CA TRP A 66 -4.35 -8.67 5.09
C TRP A 66 -3.66 -7.33 4.93
N CYS A 67 -4.05 -6.40 5.79
CA CYS A 67 -3.49 -5.06 5.78
C CYS A 67 -3.14 -4.67 7.20
N GLU A 68 -1.95 -4.11 7.37
CA GLU A 68 -1.53 -3.54 8.65
C GLU A 68 -1.06 -2.13 8.41
N ILE A 69 -1.51 -1.20 9.24
CA ILE A 69 -1.18 0.21 9.11
C ILE A 69 -0.85 0.75 10.49
N ARG A 70 0.18 1.58 10.57
CA ARG A 70 0.43 2.33 11.80
C ARG A 70 1.09 3.66 11.48
N GLN A 71 0.86 4.63 12.33
CA GLN A 71 1.57 5.88 12.25
C GLN A 71 2.94 5.70 12.88
N VAL A 72 3.94 6.32 12.27
CA VAL A 72 5.28 6.35 12.80
C VAL A 72 5.67 7.81 12.91
N ALA A 73 6.81 8.08 13.52
CA ALA A 73 7.27 9.45 13.63
C ALA A 73 7.43 10.04 12.24
N GLY A 74 6.66 11.07 11.95
CA GLY A 74 6.73 11.78 10.69
C GLY A 74 6.21 11.02 9.49
N GLY A 75 5.39 9.98 9.69
CA GLY A 75 4.91 9.24 8.53
C GLY A 75 3.94 8.13 8.87
N ILE A 76 3.82 7.21 7.93
CA ILE A 76 2.92 6.09 8.07
C ILE A 76 3.58 4.86 7.45
N GLU A 77 3.32 3.73 8.05
CA GLU A 77 3.91 2.46 7.63
C GLU A 77 2.79 1.46 7.38
N MET A 78 2.92 0.71 6.30
CA MET A 78 1.85 -0.18 5.87
C MET A 78 2.41 -1.51 5.39
N ARG A 79 1.64 -2.56 5.58
CA ARG A 79 1.94 -3.89 5.05
C ARG A 79 0.69 -4.46 4.42
N VAL A 80 0.86 -5.08 3.27
CA VAL A 80 -0.24 -5.76 2.59
C VAL A 80 0.24 -7.13 2.20
N ALA A 81 -0.53 -8.15 2.56
CA ALA A 81 -0.17 -9.54 2.28
C ALA A 81 -1.34 -10.27 1.65
N ASP A 82 -1.03 -11.22 0.80
CA ASP A 82 -2.05 -12.04 0.16
C ASP A 82 -1.67 -13.52 0.26
N PRO A 83 -2.63 -14.42 -0.01
CA PRO A 83 -2.38 -15.86 0.12
C PRO A 83 -1.79 -16.50 -1.14
N GLY A 84 -1.43 -15.70 -2.13
CA GLY A 84 -0.96 -16.25 -3.40
C GLY A 84 0.47 -16.73 -3.34
N ASP A 85 0.94 -17.17 -4.50
CA ASP A 85 2.30 -17.71 -4.61
C ASP A 85 3.35 -16.64 -4.77
N GLY A 86 2.94 -15.38 -4.81
CA GLY A 86 3.87 -14.30 -4.98
C GLY A 86 4.16 -14.03 -6.44
N PHE A 87 5.14 -13.18 -6.70
CA PHE A 87 5.56 -12.90 -8.06
C PHE A 87 7.04 -12.55 -8.05
N ASP A 88 7.61 -12.54 -9.24
CA ASP A 88 9.03 -12.25 -9.37
C ASP A 88 9.22 -10.73 -9.36
N TRP A 89 9.18 -10.16 -8.18
CA TRP A 89 9.27 -8.72 -8.03
C TRP A 89 10.66 -8.20 -8.40
N ARG A 90 11.68 -9.03 -8.26
CA ARG A 90 13.03 -8.61 -8.63
C ARG A 90 13.13 -8.38 -10.12
N ALA A 91 12.55 -9.27 -10.91
CA ALA A 91 12.52 -9.08 -12.34
C ALA A 91 11.75 -7.83 -12.73
N CYS A 92 10.64 -7.56 -12.03
CA CYS A 92 9.85 -6.36 -12.30
C CYS A 92 10.62 -5.09 -11.98
N LEU A 93 11.43 -5.11 -10.95
CA LEU A 93 12.23 -3.93 -10.61
C LEU A 93 13.35 -3.69 -11.60
N GLU A 94 13.84 -4.76 -12.20
CA GLU A 94 14.98 -4.64 -13.11
C GLU A 94 14.63 -4.27 -14.53
N THR A 95 13.35 -4.37 -14.88
CA THR A 95 12.93 -4.06 -16.24
C THR A 95 12.37 -2.66 -16.31
N THR A 96 12.51 -2.02 -17.49
CA THR A 96 11.81 -0.77 -17.73
C THR A 96 10.34 -1.09 -17.87
N PRO A 97 9.47 -0.45 -17.08
CA PRO A 97 8.06 -0.78 -17.16
C PRO A 97 7.49 -0.37 -18.51
N GLU A 98 6.78 -1.30 -19.12
CA GLU A 98 6.01 -1.01 -20.30
C GLU A 98 4.64 -0.50 -19.85
N PRO A 99 4.00 0.37 -20.64
CA PRO A 99 2.71 0.91 -20.20
C PRO A 99 1.67 -0.13 -19.87
N PHE A 100 1.76 -1.30 -20.51
CA PHE A 100 0.75 -2.33 -20.31
C PHE A 100 1.28 -3.53 -19.54
N ALA A 101 2.51 -3.46 -19.05
CA ALA A 101 3.07 -4.57 -18.29
C ALA A 101 2.39 -4.66 -16.94
N GLU A 102 2.10 -5.88 -16.52
CA GLU A 102 1.45 -6.11 -15.24
C GLU A 102 2.19 -5.49 -14.08
N CYS A 103 3.51 -5.58 -14.09
CA CYS A 103 4.28 -5.10 -12.96
C CYS A 103 4.66 -3.63 -13.08
N GLY A 104 4.26 -2.94 -14.15
CA GLY A 104 4.72 -1.57 -14.35
C GLY A 104 3.97 -0.54 -13.51
N ARG A 105 2.65 -0.64 -13.51
CA ARG A 105 1.85 0.43 -12.93
C ARG A 105 1.93 0.48 -11.41
N GLY A 106 1.80 -0.65 -10.76
CA GLY A 106 1.88 -0.69 -9.31
C GLY A 106 3.23 -0.24 -8.81
N LEU A 107 4.30 -0.65 -9.48
CA LEU A 107 5.63 -0.24 -9.09
C LEU A 107 5.87 1.24 -9.31
N ARG A 108 5.28 1.81 -10.36
CA ARG A 108 5.39 3.25 -10.56
C ARG A 108 4.76 4.03 -9.43
N ILE A 109 3.62 3.58 -8.96
CA ILE A 109 2.96 4.24 -7.85
C ILE A 109 3.80 4.12 -6.59
N LEU A 110 4.40 2.96 -6.33
CA LEU A 110 5.28 2.80 -5.21
C LEU A 110 6.48 3.73 -5.31
N HIS A 111 7.10 3.81 -6.49
CA HIS A 111 8.26 4.68 -6.67
C HIS A 111 7.89 6.14 -6.48
N ARG A 112 6.70 6.52 -6.90
CA ARG A 112 6.32 7.92 -6.83
C ARG A 112 5.91 8.35 -5.43
N TYR A 113 5.19 7.50 -4.72
CA TYR A 113 4.55 7.94 -3.47
C TYR A 113 5.15 7.32 -2.22
N ALA A 114 5.77 6.16 -2.31
CA ALA A 114 6.37 5.54 -1.14
C ALA A 114 7.77 6.09 -0.93
N SER A 115 8.11 6.34 0.33
CA SER A 115 9.47 6.74 0.66
C SER A 115 10.41 5.55 0.56
N GLU A 116 9.90 4.37 0.92
CA GLU A 116 10.65 3.14 0.74
C GLU A 116 9.65 2.00 0.71
N PHE A 117 10.03 0.91 0.06
CA PHE A 117 9.19 -0.27 0.02
C PHE A 117 10.05 -1.50 -0.23
N ARG A 118 9.52 -2.64 0.19
CA ARG A 118 10.19 -3.91 -0.09
C ARG A 118 9.16 -5.03 -0.07
N PHE A 119 9.47 -6.06 -0.84
CA PHE A 119 8.66 -7.28 -0.85
C PHE A 119 9.38 -8.35 -0.04
N ASN A 120 8.62 -9.31 0.49
CA ASN A 120 9.25 -10.48 1.07
C ASN A 120 9.83 -11.33 -0.06
N GLU A 121 10.53 -12.39 0.32
CA GLU A 121 11.22 -13.23 -0.66
C GLU A 121 10.26 -13.77 -1.72
N LYS A 122 9.09 -14.19 -1.29
CA LYS A 122 8.12 -14.80 -2.16
C LYS A 122 7.37 -13.80 -3.04
N GLY A 123 7.28 -12.57 -2.59
CA GLY A 123 6.56 -11.54 -3.33
C GLY A 123 5.07 -11.48 -3.06
N ASN A 124 4.63 -12.02 -1.92
CA ASN A 124 3.22 -11.95 -1.55
C ASN A 124 2.99 -11.10 -0.30
N CYS A 125 3.98 -10.36 0.12
CA CYS A 125 3.84 -9.41 1.22
C CYS A 125 4.66 -8.18 0.87
N LEU A 126 4.01 -7.04 0.85
CA LEU A 126 4.62 -5.76 0.54
C LEU A 126 4.63 -4.90 1.78
N HIS A 127 5.79 -4.40 2.14
CA HIS A 127 5.96 -3.49 3.26
C HIS A 127 6.41 -2.16 2.70
N PHE A 128 5.70 -1.09 3.02
CA PHE A 128 6.04 0.21 2.47
C PHE A 128 5.75 1.31 3.48
N ARG A 129 6.38 2.45 3.25
CA ARG A 129 6.35 3.56 4.20
C ARG A 129 6.31 4.86 3.43
N ARG A 130 5.55 5.81 3.94
CA ARG A 130 5.54 7.17 3.41
C ARG A 130 5.91 8.11 4.54
N LEU A 131 7.01 8.84 4.38
CA LEU A 131 7.40 9.88 5.31
C LEU A 131 6.86 11.20 4.79
N PHE A 132 6.25 11.96 5.69
CA PHE A 132 5.60 13.19 5.30
C PHE A 132 6.61 14.26 4.98
N ARG A 133 6.23 15.15 4.08
CA ARG A 133 7.03 16.30 3.79
C ARG A 133 7.06 17.21 4.99
N GLN A 134 8.23 17.83 5.28
CA GLN A 134 8.31 18.78 6.35
C GLN A 134 7.46 20.00 6.01
N GLY A 135 6.66 20.45 6.99
CA GLY A 135 5.66 21.46 6.72
C GLY A 135 6.20 22.74 6.14
N ASP A 136 7.27 23.26 6.73
CA ASP A 136 7.84 24.51 6.26
C ASP A 136 9.14 24.32 5.53
N ALA A 137 9.52 23.11 5.21
CA ALA A 137 10.73 22.86 4.46
C ALA A 137 10.54 23.32 3.02
N PRO A 138 11.56 23.92 2.41
CA PRO A 138 11.45 24.28 1.01
C PRO A 138 11.28 23.03 0.17
N LEU A 139 10.52 23.16 -0.89
CA LEU A 139 10.34 22.04 -1.80
C LEU A 139 11.64 21.80 -2.53
N ARG A 140 11.94 20.54 -2.71
CA ARG A 140 13.12 20.16 -3.44
C ARG A 140 12.71 19.71 -4.81
N TYR A 141 13.30 20.28 -5.80
CA TYR A 141 12.95 19.97 -7.19
C TYR A 141 14.12 19.40 -7.92
#